data_a3e1cea96f349c648b238951c3a632e2
#
_entry.id   a3e1cea96f349c648b238951c3a632e2
#
_cell.length_a   1.000
_cell.length_b   1.000
_cell.length_c   1.000
_cell.angle_alpha   90.00
_cell.angle_beta   90.00
_cell.angle_gamma   90.00
#
_symmetry.space_group_name_H-M   'P 1'
#
loop_
_entity.id
_entity.type
_entity.pdbx_description
1 polymer ?
#
loop_
_entity_poly.entity_id
_entity_poly.type
_entity_poly.pdbx_seq_one_letter_code
_entity_poly.pdbx_strand_id
1 'polypeptide(L)'
;MTAIEDCIAGGISPEVGVARMVMAGLDADGIRRALDQAGEHPAVLAMRGLMAGRASVLDGLAAEVRATHAAHDASGPTAAEGIAGIAGFFDRAVRYSPEASVALFSLGDPAILAAATTEIVDWLDAEALLPPGADVLDVGCGIGRVAAALAPRCRSVLGLDVSAGMIDEARRRLAGHGNLEIRLTDGRGLDAVEPGAFDLVLAIDSFPYIVQTGPETALRHVLGAAAALRPGGALCILNLSFRCDSAVDRADAVAWAAASGMRLVRDGGRPFRLWDGTAFVLRR
;
A
#
# COMPACT_ATOMS: atom_id res chain seq x y z
N MET A 1 -8.05 -19.60 10.23
CA MET A 1 -8.68 -18.63 11.16
C MET A 1 -9.48 -17.66 10.32
N THR A 2 -10.73 -17.37 10.67
CA THR A 2 -11.58 -16.39 9.96
C THR A 2 -11.16 -14.96 10.32
N ALA A 3 -11.51 -13.96 9.50
CA ALA A 3 -11.24 -12.55 9.82
C ALA A 3 -11.86 -12.13 11.18
N ILE A 4 -13.00 -12.71 11.54
CA ILE A 4 -13.66 -12.45 12.82
C ILE A 4 -12.85 -13.05 13.98
N GLU A 5 -12.41 -14.29 13.86
CA GLU A 5 -11.57 -14.96 14.89
C GLU A 5 -10.24 -14.22 15.08
N ASP A 6 -9.59 -13.78 13.99
CA ASP A 6 -8.36 -12.98 14.04
C ASP A 6 -8.57 -11.65 14.78
N CYS A 7 -9.72 -10.99 14.51
CA CYS A 7 -10.07 -9.73 15.18
C CYS A 7 -10.36 -9.95 16.67
N ILE A 8 -11.09 -11.02 17.03
CA ILE A 8 -11.36 -11.40 18.43
C ILE A 8 -10.06 -11.70 19.19
N ALA A 9 -9.12 -12.37 18.53
CA ALA A 9 -7.79 -12.68 19.11
C ALA A 9 -6.86 -11.45 19.19
N GLY A 10 -7.27 -10.28 18.67
CA GLY A 10 -6.47 -9.07 18.65
C GLY A 10 -5.33 -9.08 17.63
N GLY A 11 -5.37 -10.03 16.67
CA GLY A 11 -4.36 -10.12 15.60
C GLY A 11 -4.53 -9.09 14.48
N ILE A 12 -5.75 -8.55 14.32
CA ILE A 12 -6.09 -7.49 13.37
C ILE A 12 -7.11 -6.53 13.96
N SER A 13 -7.17 -5.31 13.42
CA SER A 13 -8.20 -4.34 13.80
C SER A 13 -9.58 -4.68 13.21
N PRO A 14 -10.69 -4.12 13.76
CA PRO A 14 -12.03 -4.26 13.20
C PRO A 14 -12.11 -3.80 11.73
N GLU A 15 -11.41 -2.75 11.35
CA GLU A 15 -11.34 -2.20 9.99
C GLU A 15 -10.73 -3.22 9.03
N VAL A 16 -9.58 -3.80 9.40
CA VAL A 16 -8.94 -4.87 8.63
C VAL A 16 -9.82 -6.11 8.57
N GLY A 17 -10.50 -6.44 9.68
CA GLY A 17 -11.45 -7.56 9.72
C GLY A 17 -12.58 -7.41 8.71
N VAL A 18 -13.25 -6.25 8.66
CA VAL A 18 -14.30 -5.97 7.67
C VAL A 18 -13.73 -5.97 6.25
N ALA A 19 -12.57 -5.35 6.03
CA ALA A 19 -11.91 -5.34 4.73
C ALA A 19 -11.60 -6.75 4.21
N ARG A 20 -11.09 -7.65 5.07
CA ARG A 20 -10.84 -9.06 4.69
C ARG A 20 -12.13 -9.81 4.33
N MET A 21 -13.24 -9.49 4.98
CA MET A 21 -14.54 -10.08 4.63
C MET A 21 -15.02 -9.58 3.26
N VAL A 22 -14.83 -8.28 2.94
CA VAL A 22 -15.07 -7.71 1.60
C VAL A 22 -14.17 -8.38 0.56
N MET A 23 -12.88 -8.56 0.87
CA MET A 23 -11.92 -9.26 -0.01
C MET A 23 -12.30 -10.73 -0.25
N ALA A 24 -12.96 -11.36 0.71
CA ALA A 24 -13.54 -12.70 0.53
C ALA A 24 -14.84 -12.68 -0.30
N GLY A 25 -15.25 -11.53 -0.83
CA GLY A 25 -16.41 -11.36 -1.69
C GLY A 25 -17.75 -11.23 -0.97
N LEU A 26 -17.74 -11.05 0.37
CA LEU A 26 -18.98 -10.83 1.13
C LEU A 26 -19.48 -9.40 0.90
N ASP A 27 -20.76 -9.28 0.58
CA ASP A 27 -21.50 -8.02 0.60
C ASP A 27 -21.92 -7.61 2.03
N ALA A 28 -22.52 -6.44 2.18
CA ALA A 28 -22.92 -5.93 3.48
C ALA A 28 -23.86 -6.89 4.23
N ASP A 29 -24.76 -7.56 3.54
CA ASP A 29 -25.67 -8.53 4.16
C ASP A 29 -24.95 -9.83 4.58
N GLY A 30 -24.02 -10.29 3.78
CA GLY A 30 -23.17 -11.43 4.10
C GLY A 30 -22.31 -11.18 5.34
N ILE A 31 -21.68 -9.99 5.40
CA ILE A 31 -20.89 -9.57 6.56
C ILE A 31 -21.79 -9.48 7.80
N ARG A 32 -22.96 -8.84 7.70
CA ARG A 32 -23.90 -8.71 8.82
C ARG A 32 -24.29 -10.09 9.39
N ARG A 33 -24.68 -11.02 8.52
CA ARG A 33 -25.03 -12.40 8.95
C ARG A 33 -23.87 -13.10 9.67
N ALA A 34 -22.65 -12.94 9.16
CA ALA A 34 -21.48 -13.56 9.79
C ALA A 34 -21.19 -12.96 11.19
N LEU A 35 -21.32 -11.63 11.31
CA LEU A 35 -21.16 -10.94 12.60
C LEU A 35 -22.25 -11.30 13.59
N ASP A 36 -23.50 -11.51 13.14
CA ASP A 36 -24.63 -11.90 14.01
C ASP A 36 -24.42 -13.32 14.59
N GLN A 37 -23.82 -14.20 13.82
CA GLN A 37 -23.46 -15.56 14.27
C GLN A 37 -22.27 -15.57 15.25
N ALA A 38 -21.40 -14.56 15.21
CA ALA A 38 -20.21 -14.48 16.05
C ALA A 38 -20.46 -13.94 17.48
N GLY A 39 -21.68 -13.52 17.80
CA GLY A 39 -22.10 -13.06 19.14
C GLY A 39 -21.73 -11.62 19.46
N GLU A 40 -21.51 -11.32 20.75
CA GLU A 40 -21.39 -9.92 21.26
C GLU A 40 -19.98 -9.59 21.81
N HIS A 41 -18.95 -10.17 21.21
CA HIS A 41 -17.58 -9.79 21.56
C HIS A 41 -17.32 -8.31 21.20
N PRO A 42 -16.53 -7.54 22.00
CA PRO A 42 -16.25 -6.12 21.71
C PRO A 42 -15.73 -5.85 20.30
N ALA A 43 -14.86 -6.73 19.77
CA ALA A 43 -14.36 -6.63 18.40
C ALA A 43 -15.48 -6.79 17.36
N VAL A 44 -16.42 -7.71 17.59
CA VAL A 44 -17.58 -7.93 16.71
C VAL A 44 -18.52 -6.72 16.73
N LEU A 45 -18.75 -6.15 17.92
CA LEU A 45 -19.55 -4.93 18.05
C LEU A 45 -18.89 -3.73 17.33
N ALA A 46 -17.56 -3.61 17.42
CA ALA A 46 -16.81 -2.60 16.67
C ALA A 46 -16.96 -2.80 15.14
N MET A 47 -16.82 -4.03 14.65
CA MET A 47 -17.04 -4.35 13.22
C MET A 47 -18.47 -4.00 12.77
N ARG A 48 -19.50 -4.31 13.58
CA ARG A 48 -20.91 -3.89 13.31
C ARG A 48 -21.03 -2.38 13.25
N GLY A 49 -20.37 -1.65 14.16
CA GLY A 49 -20.33 -0.18 14.16
C GLY A 49 -19.76 0.40 12.87
N LEU A 50 -18.71 -0.20 12.32
CA LEU A 50 -18.13 0.21 11.03
C LEU A 50 -19.06 0.01 9.85
N MET A 51 -20.02 -0.89 9.93
CA MET A 51 -20.98 -1.15 8.86
C MET A 51 -22.16 -0.16 8.86
N ALA A 52 -22.36 0.58 9.96
CA ALA A 52 -23.49 1.51 10.08
C ALA A 52 -23.40 2.61 9.00
N GLY A 53 -24.44 2.70 8.18
CA GLY A 53 -24.53 3.69 7.10
C GLY A 53 -23.64 3.43 5.88
N ARG A 54 -22.90 2.30 5.83
CA ARG A 54 -21.94 2.00 4.76
C ARG A 54 -22.33 0.83 3.85
N ALA A 55 -23.54 0.32 3.97
CA ALA A 55 -23.97 -0.88 3.21
C ALA A 55 -23.71 -0.74 1.69
N SER A 56 -24.13 0.36 1.08
CA SER A 56 -23.95 0.59 -0.36
C SER A 56 -22.47 0.70 -0.78
N VAL A 57 -21.62 1.26 0.09
CA VAL A 57 -20.16 1.33 -0.17
C VAL A 57 -19.55 -0.06 -0.10
N LEU A 58 -19.90 -0.86 0.91
CA LEU A 58 -19.41 -2.22 1.08
C LEU A 58 -19.87 -3.13 -0.05
N ASP A 59 -21.15 -3.01 -0.49
CA ASP A 59 -21.69 -3.75 -1.63
C ASP A 59 -20.94 -3.43 -2.92
N GLY A 60 -20.68 -2.15 -3.15
CA GLY A 60 -19.90 -1.71 -4.30
C GLY A 60 -18.46 -2.21 -4.25
N LEU A 61 -17.78 -2.09 -3.12
CA LEU A 61 -16.41 -2.62 -2.93
C LEU A 61 -16.37 -4.13 -3.15
N ALA A 62 -17.33 -4.88 -2.59
CA ALA A 62 -17.43 -6.32 -2.79
C ALA A 62 -17.71 -6.68 -4.26
N ALA A 63 -18.51 -5.88 -4.98
CA ALA A 63 -18.77 -6.08 -6.40
C ALA A 63 -17.48 -5.86 -7.23
N GLU A 64 -16.71 -4.81 -6.95
CA GLU A 64 -15.41 -4.56 -7.60
C GLU A 64 -14.41 -5.68 -7.30
N VAL A 65 -14.31 -6.13 -6.05
CA VAL A 65 -13.45 -7.26 -5.67
C VAL A 65 -13.84 -8.51 -6.45
N ARG A 66 -15.13 -8.86 -6.54
CA ARG A 66 -15.60 -10.02 -7.31
C ARG A 66 -15.31 -9.88 -8.80
N ALA A 67 -15.50 -8.69 -9.37
CA ALA A 67 -15.20 -8.42 -10.78
C ALA A 67 -13.69 -8.52 -11.07
N THR A 68 -12.86 -8.22 -10.08
CA THR A 68 -11.40 -8.17 -10.20
C THR A 68 -10.69 -9.41 -9.67
N HIS A 69 -11.37 -10.32 -8.99
CA HIS A 69 -10.78 -11.64 -8.63
C HIS A 69 -10.26 -12.40 -9.85
N ALA A 70 -10.85 -12.16 -11.02
CA ALA A 70 -10.30 -12.61 -12.31
C ALA A 70 -9.11 -11.75 -12.80
N ALA A 71 -8.88 -10.57 -12.21
CA ALA A 71 -7.85 -9.61 -12.62
C ALA A 71 -6.73 -9.44 -11.57
N HIS A 72 -6.91 -9.92 -10.33
CA HIS A 72 -5.81 -10.05 -9.36
C HIS A 72 -4.81 -11.14 -9.74
N ASP A 73 -5.16 -12.00 -10.68
CA ASP A 73 -4.21 -12.80 -11.43
C ASP A 73 -3.64 -11.93 -12.57
N ALA A 74 -2.98 -10.83 -12.19
CA ALA A 74 -2.27 -9.91 -13.09
C ALA A 74 -0.97 -10.54 -13.64
N SER A 75 -0.88 -11.86 -13.64
CA SER A 75 0.11 -12.62 -14.38
C SER A 75 -0.27 -12.58 -15.88
N GLY A 76 -0.15 -11.41 -16.48
CA GLY A 76 -0.08 -11.30 -17.93
C GLY A 76 1.11 -12.13 -18.43
N PRO A 77 1.09 -12.68 -19.65
CA PRO A 77 2.20 -13.42 -20.22
C PRO A 77 3.51 -12.60 -20.30
N THR A 78 3.42 -11.28 -20.11
CA THR A 78 4.58 -10.37 -20.06
C THR A 78 4.42 -9.35 -18.92
N ALA A 79 5.55 -8.85 -18.40
CA ALA A 79 5.54 -7.77 -17.39
C ALA A 79 4.80 -6.51 -17.88
N ALA A 80 4.89 -6.18 -19.16
CA ALA A 80 4.21 -5.02 -19.73
C ALA A 80 2.67 -5.16 -19.69
N GLU A 81 2.13 -6.35 -19.97
CA GLU A 81 0.71 -6.63 -19.88
C GLU A 81 0.23 -6.64 -18.43
N GLY A 82 1.04 -7.19 -17.51
CA GLY A 82 0.76 -7.14 -16.07
C GLY A 82 0.68 -5.69 -15.57
N ILE A 83 1.65 -4.84 -15.91
CA ILE A 83 1.65 -3.42 -15.56
C ILE A 83 0.41 -2.71 -16.14
N ALA A 84 0.07 -2.94 -17.42
CA ALA A 84 -1.08 -2.35 -18.05
C ALA A 84 -2.40 -2.79 -17.38
N GLY A 85 -2.49 -4.06 -16.99
CA GLY A 85 -3.62 -4.60 -16.22
C GLY A 85 -3.79 -3.90 -14.86
N ILE A 86 -2.70 -3.73 -14.13
CA ILE A 86 -2.65 -3.02 -12.84
C ILE A 86 -3.08 -1.56 -13.03
N ALA A 87 -2.51 -0.85 -14.00
CA ALA A 87 -2.88 0.54 -14.30
C ALA A 87 -4.38 0.68 -14.59
N GLY A 88 -4.92 -0.17 -15.48
CA GLY A 88 -6.34 -0.17 -15.80
C GLY A 88 -7.25 -0.53 -14.62
N PHE A 89 -6.82 -1.40 -13.72
CA PHE A 89 -7.54 -1.68 -12.47
C PHE A 89 -7.64 -0.42 -11.60
N PHE A 90 -6.52 0.24 -11.33
CA PHE A 90 -6.51 1.43 -10.50
C PHE A 90 -7.19 2.64 -11.14
N ASP A 91 -7.16 2.77 -12.48
CA ASP A 91 -7.93 3.78 -13.21
C ASP A 91 -9.45 3.64 -13.00
N ARG A 92 -9.95 2.41 -12.80
CA ARG A 92 -11.36 2.17 -12.48
C ARG A 92 -11.63 2.33 -10.99
N ALA A 93 -10.80 1.75 -10.14
CA ALA A 93 -10.97 1.75 -8.70
C ALA A 93 -11.01 3.17 -8.11
N VAL A 94 -10.13 4.08 -8.57
CA VAL A 94 -10.09 5.46 -8.09
C VAL A 94 -11.37 6.25 -8.42
N ARG A 95 -12.03 5.93 -9.52
CA ARG A 95 -13.32 6.58 -9.88
C ARG A 95 -14.46 6.16 -8.97
N TYR A 96 -14.39 4.93 -8.47
CA TYR A 96 -15.40 4.38 -7.58
C TYR A 96 -15.24 4.90 -6.14
N SER A 97 -14.06 4.74 -5.58
CA SER A 97 -13.70 5.26 -4.25
C SER A 97 -12.20 5.52 -4.18
N PRO A 98 -11.77 6.78 -4.23
CA PRO A 98 -10.35 7.11 -4.11
C PRO A 98 -9.71 6.56 -2.82
N GLU A 99 -10.41 6.63 -1.69
CA GLU A 99 -9.90 6.14 -0.39
C GLU A 99 -9.73 4.63 -0.38
N ALA A 100 -10.76 3.89 -0.81
CA ALA A 100 -10.73 2.43 -0.83
C ALA A 100 -9.76 1.88 -1.88
N SER A 101 -9.52 2.62 -2.98
CA SER A 101 -8.60 2.20 -4.04
C SER A 101 -7.15 2.12 -3.60
N VAL A 102 -6.74 2.92 -2.61
CA VAL A 102 -5.37 2.90 -2.05
C VAL A 102 -5.27 2.19 -0.71
N ALA A 103 -6.42 1.90 -0.07
CA ALA A 103 -6.45 1.22 1.22
C ALA A 103 -7.86 0.67 1.47
N LEU A 104 -8.11 -0.57 1.07
CA LEU A 104 -9.44 -1.18 1.21
C LEU A 104 -9.94 -1.19 2.66
N PHE A 105 -9.03 -1.32 3.63
CA PHE A 105 -9.34 -1.27 5.06
C PHE A 105 -9.90 0.11 5.51
N SER A 106 -9.75 1.16 4.70
CA SER A 106 -10.41 2.44 4.95
C SER A 106 -11.93 2.35 4.79
N LEU A 107 -12.43 1.33 4.09
CA LEU A 107 -13.85 1.14 3.74
C LEU A 107 -14.44 2.38 3.05
N GLY A 108 -13.61 3.12 2.30
CA GLY A 108 -13.97 4.38 1.66
C GLY A 108 -14.12 5.57 2.62
N ASP A 109 -13.73 5.42 3.89
CA ASP A 109 -13.79 6.49 4.89
C ASP A 109 -12.50 7.31 4.93
N PRO A 110 -12.52 8.61 4.59
CA PRO A 110 -11.34 9.45 4.61
C PRO A 110 -10.72 9.62 6.01
N ALA A 111 -11.51 9.51 7.09
CA ALA A 111 -11.00 9.62 8.45
C ALA A 111 -10.18 8.38 8.85
N ILE A 112 -10.63 7.18 8.49
CA ILE A 112 -9.87 5.94 8.70
C ILE A 112 -8.59 5.98 7.87
N LEU A 113 -8.67 6.41 6.59
CA LEU A 113 -7.49 6.56 5.73
C LEU A 113 -6.48 7.55 6.30
N ALA A 114 -6.94 8.70 6.81
CA ALA A 114 -6.08 9.70 7.43
C ALA A 114 -5.38 9.17 8.69
N ALA A 115 -6.13 8.48 9.57
CA ALA A 115 -5.56 7.86 10.77
C ALA A 115 -4.49 6.82 10.44
N ALA A 116 -4.74 5.94 9.47
CA ALA A 116 -3.75 4.96 9.02
C ALA A 116 -2.53 5.61 8.36
N THR A 117 -2.73 6.72 7.63
CA THR A 117 -1.61 7.49 7.06
C THR A 117 -0.75 8.10 8.17
N THR A 118 -1.37 8.60 9.23
CA THR A 118 -0.65 9.12 10.41
C THR A 118 0.16 8.03 11.09
N GLU A 119 -0.41 6.83 11.31
CA GLU A 119 0.36 5.69 11.86
C GLU A 119 1.62 5.38 11.04
N ILE A 120 1.52 5.43 9.71
CA ILE A 120 2.68 5.19 8.82
C ILE A 120 3.74 6.27 9.00
N VAL A 121 3.35 7.55 8.98
CA VAL A 121 4.30 8.67 9.10
C VAL A 121 4.96 8.69 10.47
N ASP A 122 4.20 8.45 11.55
CA ASP A 122 4.73 8.39 12.91
C ASP A 122 5.70 7.21 13.07
N TRP A 123 5.41 6.08 12.42
CA TRP A 123 6.32 4.94 12.41
C TRP A 123 7.61 5.24 11.63
N LEU A 124 7.56 5.93 10.49
CA LEU A 124 8.76 6.36 9.75
C LEU A 124 9.65 7.25 10.61
N ASP A 125 9.07 8.16 11.39
CA ASP A 125 9.79 9.01 12.35
C ASP A 125 10.43 8.16 13.47
N ALA A 126 9.66 7.25 14.08
CA ALA A 126 10.13 6.40 15.17
C ALA A 126 11.29 5.46 14.76
N GLU A 127 11.30 5.02 13.50
CA GLU A 127 12.37 4.21 12.91
C GLU A 127 13.55 5.05 12.38
N ALA A 128 13.52 6.37 12.58
CA ALA A 128 14.52 7.32 12.06
C ALA A 128 14.77 7.15 10.54
N LEU A 129 13.69 6.94 9.80
CA LEU A 129 13.73 6.80 8.34
C LEU A 129 13.48 8.13 7.61
N LEU A 130 12.97 9.15 8.33
CA LEU A 130 12.62 10.45 7.78
C LEU A 130 13.49 11.55 8.41
N PRO A 131 14.72 11.80 7.91
CA PRO A 131 15.53 12.88 8.44
C PRO A 131 14.90 14.25 8.13
N PRO A 132 15.12 15.28 8.97
CA PRO A 132 14.62 16.62 8.74
C PRO A 132 15.00 17.15 7.35
N GLY A 133 14.03 17.62 6.59
CA GLY A 133 14.27 18.15 5.24
C GLY A 133 14.67 17.07 4.23
N ALA A 134 14.22 15.84 4.41
CA ALA A 134 14.46 14.72 3.49
C ALA A 134 13.92 14.99 2.08
N ASP A 135 14.58 14.42 1.08
CA ASP A 135 14.01 14.20 -0.25
C ASP A 135 13.47 12.78 -0.31
N VAL A 136 12.20 12.63 -0.63
CA VAL A 136 11.50 11.35 -0.63
C VAL A 136 11.00 10.98 -2.02
N LEU A 137 11.18 9.72 -2.39
CA LEU A 137 10.56 9.09 -3.55
C LEU A 137 9.46 8.14 -3.09
N ASP A 138 8.23 8.34 -3.53
CA ASP A 138 7.06 7.50 -3.22
C ASP A 138 6.67 6.70 -4.48
N VAL A 139 6.97 5.39 -4.48
CA VAL A 139 6.76 4.48 -5.61
C VAL A 139 5.38 3.82 -5.49
N GLY A 140 4.50 4.09 -6.43
CA GLY A 140 3.08 3.74 -6.36
C GLY A 140 2.35 4.66 -5.38
N CYS A 141 2.50 5.97 -5.58
CA CYS A 141 1.98 7.00 -4.67
C CYS A 141 0.43 7.06 -4.61
N GLY A 142 -0.26 6.40 -5.54
CA GLY A 142 -1.73 6.40 -5.64
C GLY A 142 -2.29 7.82 -5.69
N ILE A 143 -3.27 8.11 -4.84
CA ILE A 143 -3.90 9.44 -4.72
C ILE A 143 -3.04 10.48 -3.96
N GLY A 144 -1.78 10.15 -3.65
CA GLY A 144 -0.84 11.06 -2.99
C GLY A 144 -1.05 11.25 -1.49
N ARG A 145 -1.76 10.33 -0.80
CA ARG A 145 -2.09 10.48 0.63
C ARG A 145 -0.85 10.58 1.53
N VAL A 146 0.16 9.75 1.25
CA VAL A 146 1.41 9.74 2.03
C VAL A 146 2.27 10.95 1.66
N ALA A 147 2.39 11.28 0.38
CA ALA A 147 3.08 12.48 -0.08
C ALA A 147 2.54 13.75 0.59
N ALA A 148 1.20 13.90 0.68
CA ALA A 148 0.56 15.02 1.38
C ALA A 148 0.94 15.09 2.86
N ALA A 149 0.96 13.95 3.55
CA ALA A 149 1.31 13.88 4.97
C ALA A 149 2.81 14.16 5.23
N LEU A 150 3.67 13.83 4.27
CA LEU A 150 5.11 14.08 4.33
C LEU A 150 5.50 15.49 3.93
N ALA A 151 4.71 16.18 3.10
CA ALA A 151 5.01 17.52 2.57
C ALA A 151 5.48 18.54 3.63
N PRO A 152 4.86 18.64 4.83
CA PRO A 152 5.29 19.60 5.84
C PRO A 152 6.65 19.28 6.48
N ARG A 153 7.17 18.07 6.30
CA ARG A 153 8.37 17.53 6.97
C ARG A 153 9.56 17.37 6.03
N CYS A 154 9.28 17.31 4.72
CA CYS A 154 10.26 17.03 3.68
C CYS A 154 10.65 18.29 2.90
N ARG A 155 11.86 18.28 2.34
CA ARG A 155 12.27 19.28 1.36
C ARG A 155 11.51 19.09 0.06
N SER A 156 11.42 17.85 -0.40
CA SER A 156 10.66 17.47 -1.60
C SER A 156 10.12 16.06 -1.51
N VAL A 157 9.00 15.80 -2.19
CA VAL A 157 8.49 14.46 -2.41
C VAL A 157 8.17 14.30 -3.90
N LEU A 158 8.76 13.28 -4.53
CA LEU A 158 8.42 12.82 -5.86
C LEU A 158 7.54 11.58 -5.76
N GLY A 159 6.31 11.64 -6.21
CA GLY A 159 5.41 10.49 -6.32
C GLY A 159 5.37 9.94 -7.74
N LEU A 160 5.50 8.62 -7.87
CA LEU A 160 5.37 7.90 -9.13
C LEU A 160 4.20 6.93 -9.05
N ASP A 161 3.39 6.86 -10.11
CA ASP A 161 2.33 5.85 -10.25
C ASP A 161 2.15 5.46 -11.72
N VAL A 162 1.64 4.24 -11.98
CA VAL A 162 1.37 3.71 -13.33
C VAL A 162 -0.03 4.05 -13.81
N SER A 163 -0.94 4.43 -12.91
CA SER A 163 -2.34 4.76 -13.21
C SER A 163 -2.50 6.25 -13.48
N ALA A 164 -2.97 6.58 -14.68
CA ALA A 164 -3.29 7.97 -15.03
C ALA A 164 -4.41 8.53 -14.14
N GLY A 165 -5.41 7.71 -13.79
CA GLY A 165 -6.49 8.12 -12.91
C GLY A 165 -6.02 8.44 -11.49
N MET A 166 -5.05 7.66 -10.95
CA MET A 166 -4.42 7.96 -9.67
C MET A 166 -3.64 9.27 -9.71
N ILE A 167 -2.84 9.48 -10.77
CA ILE A 167 -2.07 10.71 -10.98
C ILE A 167 -2.97 11.95 -11.04
N ASP A 168 -4.08 11.87 -11.76
CA ASP A 168 -5.03 12.99 -11.88
C ASP A 168 -5.68 13.31 -10.52
N GLU A 169 -6.07 12.29 -9.76
CA GLU A 169 -6.63 12.47 -8.42
C GLU A 169 -5.58 13.00 -7.44
N ALA A 170 -4.33 12.49 -7.49
CA ALA A 170 -3.23 12.99 -6.68
C ALA A 170 -2.95 14.48 -6.97
N ARG A 171 -2.84 14.86 -8.23
CA ARG A 171 -2.63 16.27 -8.62
C ARG A 171 -3.74 17.19 -8.14
N ARG A 172 -4.99 16.72 -8.21
CA ARG A 172 -6.14 17.48 -7.70
C ARG A 172 -6.07 17.69 -6.18
N ARG A 173 -5.70 16.65 -5.42
CA ARG A 173 -5.59 16.70 -3.95
C ARG A 173 -4.40 17.52 -3.48
N LEU A 174 -3.31 17.45 -4.21
CA LEU A 174 -2.04 18.06 -3.84
C LEU A 174 -1.86 19.48 -4.43
N ALA A 175 -2.88 20.02 -5.10
CA ALA A 175 -2.86 21.38 -5.62
C ALA A 175 -2.53 22.39 -4.51
N GLY A 176 -1.45 23.16 -4.70
CA GLY A 176 -0.98 24.13 -3.73
C GLY A 176 0.21 23.70 -2.85
N HIS A 177 0.66 22.45 -2.93
CA HIS A 177 1.90 22.02 -2.30
C HIS A 177 3.08 22.26 -3.25
N GLY A 178 3.92 23.26 -2.94
CA GLY A 178 5.03 23.67 -3.82
C GLY A 178 6.24 22.72 -3.82
N ASN A 179 6.28 21.74 -2.91
CA ASN A 179 7.38 20.79 -2.75
C ASN A 179 6.99 19.34 -3.11
N LEU A 180 5.84 19.15 -3.77
CA LEU A 180 5.38 17.85 -4.26
C LEU A 180 5.38 17.82 -5.78
N GLU A 181 5.92 16.76 -6.34
CA GLU A 181 5.84 16.46 -7.76
C GLU A 181 5.24 15.06 -7.96
N ILE A 182 4.27 14.94 -8.87
CA ILE A 182 3.57 13.67 -9.16
C ILE A 182 3.71 13.37 -10.65
N ARG A 183 4.30 12.20 -10.96
CA ARG A 183 4.60 11.77 -12.34
C ARG A 183 4.01 10.41 -12.67
N LEU A 184 3.48 10.29 -13.86
CA LEU A 184 3.14 8.99 -14.46
C LEU A 184 4.45 8.25 -14.84
N THR A 185 4.52 6.95 -14.54
CA THR A 185 5.65 6.08 -14.91
C THR A 185 5.17 4.88 -15.72
N ASP A 186 6.11 4.25 -16.44
CA ASP A 186 5.82 3.01 -17.17
C ASP A 186 5.85 1.75 -16.28
N GLY A 187 6.22 1.89 -15.01
CA GLY A 187 6.23 0.81 -14.01
C GLY A 187 7.29 -0.27 -14.21
N ARG A 188 8.22 -0.09 -15.14
CA ARG A 188 9.25 -1.09 -15.44
C ARG A 188 10.47 -1.04 -14.54
N GLY A 189 10.64 0.05 -13.79
CA GLY A 189 11.77 0.30 -12.91
C GLY A 189 11.89 1.78 -12.56
N LEU A 190 13.02 2.16 -11.99
CA LEU A 190 13.31 3.53 -11.57
C LEU A 190 14.48 4.15 -12.36
N ASP A 191 14.76 3.69 -13.57
CA ASP A 191 15.92 4.13 -14.37
C ASP A 191 15.85 5.62 -14.77
N ALA A 192 14.64 6.21 -14.80
CA ALA A 192 14.43 7.62 -15.09
C ALA A 192 14.53 8.52 -13.85
N VAL A 193 14.82 7.95 -12.68
CA VAL A 193 14.97 8.67 -11.42
C VAL A 193 16.42 9.10 -11.25
N GLU A 194 16.64 10.33 -10.79
CA GLU A 194 17.97 10.90 -10.58
C GLU A 194 18.77 10.09 -9.52
N PRO A 195 19.96 9.58 -9.86
CA PRO A 195 20.79 8.85 -8.92
C PRO A 195 21.26 9.69 -7.74
N GLY A 196 21.23 9.12 -6.53
CA GLY A 196 21.71 9.78 -5.31
C GLY A 196 20.92 11.02 -4.91
N ALA A 197 19.65 11.13 -5.35
CA ALA A 197 18.82 12.30 -5.10
C ALA A 197 17.95 12.19 -3.85
N PHE A 198 17.75 10.98 -3.30
CA PHE A 198 16.77 10.75 -2.24
C PHE A 198 17.39 10.21 -0.95
N ASP A 199 16.83 10.60 0.17
CA ASP A 199 17.15 10.09 1.50
C ASP A 199 16.29 8.88 1.86
N LEU A 200 15.08 8.82 1.29
CA LEU A 200 14.12 7.75 1.52
C LEU A 200 13.38 7.41 0.21
N VAL A 201 13.32 6.12 -0.10
CA VAL A 201 12.42 5.56 -1.11
C VAL A 201 11.35 4.75 -0.42
N LEU A 202 10.09 5.07 -0.67
CA LEU A 202 8.90 4.41 -0.13
C LEU A 202 8.23 3.56 -1.21
N ALA A 203 7.72 2.40 -0.81
CA ALA A 203 6.77 1.61 -1.57
C ALA A 203 5.72 1.09 -0.58
N ILE A 204 4.60 1.82 -0.46
CA ILE A 204 3.56 1.55 0.52
C ILE A 204 2.36 0.92 -0.17
N ASP A 205 2.17 -0.39 0.09
CA ASP A 205 1.13 -1.25 -0.52
C ASP A 205 1.16 -1.31 -2.07
N SER A 206 2.23 -0.81 -2.67
CA SER A 206 2.47 -0.82 -4.11
C SER A 206 3.38 -1.98 -4.55
N PHE A 207 4.31 -2.39 -3.69
CA PHE A 207 5.31 -3.40 -4.03
C PHE A 207 4.73 -4.80 -4.33
N PRO A 208 3.61 -5.24 -3.71
CA PRO A 208 2.96 -6.48 -4.08
C PRO A 208 2.58 -6.55 -5.57
N TYR A 209 2.12 -5.46 -6.14
CA TYR A 209 1.80 -5.38 -7.57
C TYR A 209 3.05 -5.45 -8.45
N ILE A 210 4.16 -4.85 -8.02
CA ILE A 210 5.46 -4.96 -8.71
C ILE A 210 5.94 -6.42 -8.71
N VAL A 211 5.82 -7.12 -7.57
CA VAL A 211 6.16 -8.55 -7.47
C VAL A 211 5.29 -9.41 -8.39
N GLN A 212 4.01 -9.11 -8.55
CA GLN A 212 3.11 -9.81 -9.46
C GLN A 212 3.52 -9.69 -10.94
N THR A 213 4.17 -8.59 -11.33
CA THR A 213 4.66 -8.41 -12.71
C THR A 213 5.93 -9.21 -13.01
N GLY A 214 6.51 -9.87 -12.02
CA GLY A 214 7.62 -10.79 -12.15
C GLY A 214 8.84 -10.42 -11.31
N PRO A 215 9.69 -11.42 -11.02
CA PRO A 215 10.84 -11.26 -10.14
C PRO A 215 11.91 -10.29 -10.71
N GLU A 216 12.05 -10.22 -12.03
CA GLU A 216 12.98 -9.30 -12.69
C GLU A 216 12.53 -7.85 -12.51
N THR A 217 11.23 -7.57 -12.61
CA THR A 217 10.67 -6.24 -12.39
C THR A 217 10.87 -5.81 -10.94
N ALA A 218 10.61 -6.69 -9.97
CA ALA A 218 10.82 -6.41 -8.56
C ALA A 218 12.31 -6.10 -8.27
N LEU A 219 13.23 -6.94 -8.73
CA LEU A 219 14.66 -6.71 -8.58
C LEU A 219 15.11 -5.38 -9.22
N ARG A 220 14.60 -5.07 -10.42
CA ARG A 220 14.93 -3.82 -11.11
C ARG A 220 14.48 -2.58 -10.32
N HIS A 221 13.31 -2.63 -9.66
CA HIS A 221 12.88 -1.56 -8.78
C HIS A 221 13.80 -1.42 -7.55
N VAL A 222 14.22 -2.52 -6.94
CA VAL A 222 15.15 -2.48 -5.80
C VAL A 222 16.52 -1.93 -6.20
N LEU A 223 17.06 -2.35 -7.35
CA LEU A 223 18.33 -1.83 -7.88
C LEU A 223 18.22 -0.33 -8.21
N GLY A 224 17.10 0.08 -8.82
CA GLY A 224 16.83 1.48 -9.11
C GLY A 224 16.68 2.32 -7.84
N ALA A 225 16.00 1.79 -6.80
CA ALA A 225 15.90 2.43 -5.49
C ALA A 225 17.28 2.60 -4.84
N ALA A 226 18.13 1.56 -4.90
CA ALA A 226 19.50 1.63 -4.40
C ALA A 226 20.31 2.71 -5.13
N ALA A 227 20.16 2.83 -6.45
CA ALA A 227 20.81 3.88 -7.24
C ALA A 227 20.30 5.29 -6.89
N ALA A 228 18.99 5.45 -6.72
CA ALA A 228 18.35 6.72 -6.39
C ALA A 228 18.67 7.23 -4.97
N LEU A 229 18.97 6.34 -4.03
CA LEU A 229 19.28 6.69 -2.65
C LEU A 229 20.65 7.33 -2.50
N ARG A 230 20.78 8.28 -1.57
CA ARG A 230 22.06 8.78 -1.04
C ARG A 230 22.72 7.72 -0.16
N PRO A 231 24.05 7.80 0.07
CA PRO A 231 24.68 7.00 1.12
C PRO A 231 24.01 7.21 2.47
N GLY A 232 23.66 6.12 3.16
CA GLY A 232 22.90 6.13 4.41
C GLY A 232 21.39 6.24 4.26
N GLY A 233 20.86 6.44 3.06
CA GLY A 233 19.43 6.45 2.76
C GLY A 233 18.81 5.06 2.87
N ALA A 234 17.47 5.00 2.81
CA ALA A 234 16.73 3.75 3.01
C ALA A 234 15.65 3.53 1.93
N LEU A 235 15.50 2.26 1.52
CA LEU A 235 14.30 1.75 0.85
C LEU A 235 13.40 1.13 1.91
N CYS A 236 12.19 1.64 2.03
CA CYS A 236 11.16 1.15 2.93
C CYS A 236 10.00 0.56 2.11
N ILE A 237 9.81 -0.76 2.22
CA ILE A 237 8.71 -1.48 1.58
C ILE A 237 7.70 -1.86 2.67
N LEU A 238 6.52 -1.29 2.60
CA LEU A 238 5.40 -1.65 3.47
C LEU A 238 4.42 -2.50 2.67
N ASN A 239 4.27 -3.76 3.08
CA ASN A 239 3.66 -4.86 2.34
C ASN A 239 4.47 -5.28 1.11
N LEU A 240 5.18 -6.43 1.24
CA LEU A 240 6.11 -6.85 0.19
C LEU A 240 5.41 -7.63 -0.92
N SER A 241 4.48 -8.52 -0.56
CA SER A 241 3.73 -9.32 -1.52
C SER A 241 2.35 -9.72 -1.00
N PHE A 242 1.46 -10.20 -1.91
CA PHE A 242 0.18 -10.81 -1.54
C PHE A 242 0.25 -12.34 -1.42
N ARG A 243 1.47 -12.92 -1.40
CA ARG A 243 1.67 -14.40 -1.34
C ARG A 243 1.26 -15.01 -0.01
N CYS A 244 1.10 -14.21 1.04
CA CYS A 244 0.84 -14.67 2.40
C CYS A 244 1.89 -15.66 2.93
N ASP A 245 3.11 -15.61 2.40
CA ASP A 245 4.26 -16.43 2.79
C ASP A 245 5.42 -15.54 3.25
N SER A 246 5.50 -15.34 4.56
CA SER A 246 6.52 -14.48 5.17
C SER A 246 7.94 -15.04 5.04
N ALA A 247 8.10 -16.35 4.85
CA ALA A 247 9.42 -16.95 4.67
C ALA A 247 9.97 -16.65 3.27
N VAL A 248 9.12 -16.74 2.25
CA VAL A 248 9.46 -16.37 0.87
C VAL A 248 9.72 -14.86 0.79
N ASP A 249 8.89 -14.03 1.40
CA ASP A 249 9.09 -12.58 1.40
C ASP A 249 10.42 -12.18 2.05
N ARG A 250 10.78 -12.82 3.16
CA ARG A 250 12.06 -12.59 3.82
C ARG A 250 13.24 -13.06 2.95
N ALA A 251 13.13 -14.21 2.30
CA ALA A 251 14.16 -14.73 1.41
C ALA A 251 14.40 -13.78 0.22
N ASP A 252 13.33 -13.25 -0.38
CA ASP A 252 13.43 -12.26 -1.45
C ASP A 252 14.10 -10.98 -0.95
N ALA A 253 13.70 -10.44 0.20
CA ALA A 253 14.30 -9.24 0.77
C ALA A 253 15.79 -9.40 1.05
N VAL A 254 16.22 -10.57 1.54
CA VAL A 254 17.66 -10.91 1.74
C VAL A 254 18.40 -10.97 0.39
N ALA A 255 17.83 -11.63 -0.61
CA ALA A 255 18.42 -11.73 -1.93
C ALA A 255 18.54 -10.35 -2.60
N TRP A 256 17.53 -9.51 -2.50
CA TRP A 256 17.54 -8.15 -3.03
C TRP A 256 18.53 -7.25 -2.31
N ALA A 257 18.66 -7.36 -0.99
CA ALA A 257 19.67 -6.65 -0.22
C ALA A 257 21.08 -6.99 -0.72
N ALA A 258 21.37 -8.29 -0.90
CA ALA A 258 22.65 -8.75 -1.43
C ALA A 258 22.91 -8.25 -2.85
N ALA A 259 21.92 -8.35 -3.75
CA ALA A 259 22.05 -7.94 -5.15
C ALA A 259 22.24 -6.42 -5.31
N SER A 260 21.66 -5.60 -4.44
CA SER A 260 21.71 -4.13 -4.48
C SER A 260 22.86 -3.52 -3.66
N GLY A 261 23.60 -4.34 -2.90
CA GLY A 261 24.63 -3.86 -1.96
C GLY A 261 24.06 -3.10 -0.76
N MET A 262 22.74 -3.19 -0.53
CA MET A 262 22.08 -2.64 0.66
C MET A 262 22.09 -3.64 1.82
N ARG A 263 21.87 -3.17 3.03
CA ARG A 263 21.76 -3.99 4.23
C ARG A 263 20.31 -4.06 4.67
N LEU A 264 19.74 -5.26 4.77
CA LEU A 264 18.40 -5.47 5.36
C LEU A 264 18.47 -5.17 6.86
N VAL A 265 17.71 -4.18 7.34
CA VAL A 265 17.69 -3.73 8.74
C VAL A 265 16.38 -4.03 9.44
N ARG A 266 15.30 -4.27 8.67
CA ARG A 266 14.02 -4.78 9.15
C ARG A 266 13.51 -5.81 8.15
N ASP A 267 13.10 -6.96 8.63
CA ASP A 267 12.85 -8.17 7.83
C ASP A 267 11.42 -8.71 7.99
N GLY A 268 10.45 -7.82 8.06
CA GLY A 268 9.04 -8.12 8.29
C GLY A 268 8.56 -7.60 9.65
N GLY A 269 7.41 -8.08 10.08
CA GLY A 269 6.68 -7.57 11.24
C GLY A 269 5.55 -6.65 10.82
N ARG A 270 4.53 -6.51 11.68
CA ARG A 270 3.31 -5.73 11.43
C ARG A 270 3.25 -4.60 12.45
N PRO A 271 3.80 -3.43 12.14
CA PRO A 271 3.91 -2.35 13.12
C PRO A 271 2.62 -1.52 13.26
N PHE A 272 1.65 -1.67 12.37
CA PHE A 272 0.47 -0.83 12.29
C PHE A 272 -0.74 -1.49 12.95
N ARG A 273 -1.57 -0.67 13.60
CA ARG A 273 -2.82 -1.12 14.21
C ARG A 273 -3.98 -1.14 13.20
N LEU A 274 -4.08 -0.11 12.36
CA LEU A 274 -5.15 0.04 11.37
C LEU A 274 -4.89 -0.70 10.06
N TRP A 275 -3.70 -1.27 9.89
CA TRP A 275 -3.31 -1.97 8.68
C TRP A 275 -2.43 -3.17 9.04
N ASP A 276 -2.57 -4.27 8.32
CA ASP A 276 -1.83 -5.52 8.57
C ASP A 276 -0.60 -5.71 7.64
N GLY A 277 -0.17 -4.64 6.98
CA GLY A 277 1.01 -4.65 6.13
C GLY A 277 2.31 -4.92 6.91
N THR A 278 3.19 -5.69 6.29
CA THR A 278 4.52 -6.01 6.83
C THR A 278 5.54 -4.94 6.45
N ALA A 279 6.55 -4.72 7.30
CA ALA A 279 7.58 -3.71 7.06
C ALA A 279 8.94 -4.34 6.77
N PHE A 280 9.54 -3.98 5.63
CA PHE A 280 10.90 -4.31 5.25
C PHE A 280 11.68 -3.03 5.00
N VAL A 281 12.91 -2.94 5.54
CA VAL A 281 13.76 -1.77 5.36
C VAL A 281 15.15 -2.20 4.95
N LEU A 282 15.63 -1.66 3.83
CA LEU A 282 16.98 -1.85 3.31
C LEU A 282 17.72 -0.51 3.36
N ARG A 283 18.91 -0.46 3.94
CA ARG A 283 19.77 0.75 4.00
C ARG A 283 20.95 0.65 3.04
N ARG A 284 21.19 1.74 2.32
CA ARG A 284 22.35 1.92 1.47
C ARG A 284 23.63 2.25 2.25
#